data_bf05be2052e50d980fae9969c3395c91
#
_entry.id   bf05be2052e50d980fae9969c3395c91
#
_cell.length_a   1.000
_cell.length_b   1.000
_cell.length_c   1.000
_cell.angle_alpha   90.00
_cell.angle_beta   90.00
_cell.angle_gamma   90.00
#
_symmetry.space_group_name_H-M   'P 1'
#
loop_
_entity.id
_entity.type
_entity.pdbx_description
1 polymer ?
#
loop_
_entity_poly.entity_id
_entity_poly.type
_entity_poly.pdbx_seq_one_letter_code
_entity_poly.pdbx_strand_id
1 'polypeptide(L)'
;ARDAYIQRQVALKISRGISSQSRKKLFLEAQSAGRLSNPNILAIYDTGLYKEFCYIIMEYVEGQTLKKWCRPQHLLPIDQCIEIVFKVCSALSYAHQRGVIHRDIKPSNIMLDKQGTPKLTDFGIARISEQKSEKGVWGTPSYMSPEQLKEETGTHQSDIFSLGCVMYELLTGQRAFTGENDFTIIYKITRENPTPVRELRPDLPKIFEDIMRKALAKSLEERYASCMDLAYDLRVALRGIMLPKGDKKVEDIIDLLRQVPFFHNFTREQIESLGLASSIIKVPEGKIIVTEGDIDDTFYILLNGKVKIRKNDTVIAKIRAGECFGEMAYIAGKARVASATAHTNCLLMKISAILMDKAPDAVQLLFFKNFARTLSYRLEKSSGLETGSNSK
;
A
#
# COMPACT_ATOMS: atom_id res chain seq x y z
N ALA A 1 -13.38 -20.07 12.98
CA ALA A 1 -14.76 -20.17 13.50
C ALA A 1 -15.75 -19.69 12.44
N ARG A 2 -17.04 -19.88 12.69
CA ARG A 2 -18.14 -19.37 11.85
C ARG A 2 -19.07 -18.53 12.71
N ASP A 3 -19.38 -17.31 12.27
CA ASP A 3 -20.39 -16.47 12.87
C ASP A 3 -21.76 -17.08 12.58
N ALA A 4 -22.51 -17.46 13.61
CA ALA A 4 -23.77 -18.18 13.47
C ALA A 4 -24.92 -17.29 12.96
N TYR A 5 -24.85 -15.96 13.21
CA TYR A 5 -25.91 -15.02 12.85
C TYR A 5 -25.80 -14.57 11.40
N ILE A 6 -24.61 -14.14 10.97
CA ILE A 6 -24.39 -13.65 9.60
C ILE A 6 -23.72 -14.70 8.70
N GLN A 7 -23.57 -15.94 9.18
CA GLN A 7 -23.12 -17.10 8.43
C GLN A 7 -21.76 -16.94 7.71
N ARG A 8 -20.86 -16.06 8.21
CA ARG A 8 -19.51 -15.86 7.65
C ARG A 8 -18.42 -16.59 8.44
N GLN A 9 -17.33 -16.92 7.77
CA GLN A 9 -16.11 -17.39 8.42
C GLN A 9 -15.39 -16.23 9.11
N VAL A 10 -14.87 -16.46 10.32
CA VAL A 10 -14.10 -15.52 11.11
C VAL A 10 -12.88 -16.19 11.71
N ALA A 11 -11.82 -15.42 11.92
CA ALA A 11 -10.69 -15.81 12.74
C ALA A 11 -10.96 -15.38 14.19
N LEU A 12 -10.66 -16.25 15.15
CA LEU A 12 -10.83 -15.99 16.58
C LEU A 12 -9.47 -16.11 17.25
N LYS A 13 -8.96 -15.00 17.77
CA LYS A 13 -7.76 -14.95 18.60
C LYS A 13 -8.17 -14.93 20.08
N ILE A 14 -7.66 -15.89 20.84
CA ILE A 14 -8.00 -16.06 22.27
C ILE A 14 -6.74 -15.95 23.10
N SER A 15 -6.78 -15.16 24.16
CA SER A 15 -5.69 -14.99 25.14
C SER A 15 -6.21 -15.25 26.54
N ARG A 16 -5.45 -16.02 27.35
CA ARG A 16 -5.81 -16.38 28.72
C ARG A 16 -4.82 -15.75 29.72
N GLY A 17 -5.31 -15.45 30.93
CA GLY A 17 -4.43 -15.08 32.05
C GLY A 17 -3.78 -13.70 31.96
N ILE A 18 -4.34 -12.79 31.14
CA ILE A 18 -3.83 -11.42 30.99
C ILE A 18 -4.21 -10.56 32.18
N SER A 19 -3.27 -9.78 32.75
CA SER A 19 -3.53 -8.83 33.84
C SER A 19 -4.61 -7.80 33.46
N SER A 20 -5.29 -7.20 34.44
CA SER A 20 -6.32 -6.19 34.19
C SER A 20 -5.79 -4.97 33.38
N GLN A 21 -4.55 -4.58 33.62
CA GLN A 21 -3.90 -3.48 32.90
C GLN A 21 -3.59 -3.88 31.46
N SER A 22 -3.08 -5.08 31.21
CA SER A 22 -2.83 -5.60 29.87
C SER A 22 -4.12 -5.80 29.09
N ARG A 23 -5.23 -6.18 29.74
CA ARG A 23 -6.56 -6.27 29.12
C ARG A 23 -7.04 -4.91 28.62
N LYS A 24 -6.98 -3.85 29.45
CA LYS A 24 -7.37 -2.49 29.03
C LYS A 24 -6.59 -2.04 27.81
N LYS A 25 -5.30 -2.31 27.78
CA LYS A 25 -4.42 -1.95 26.67
C LYS A 25 -4.79 -2.73 25.41
N LEU A 26 -5.02 -4.07 25.50
CA LEU A 26 -5.49 -4.91 24.41
C LEU A 26 -6.77 -4.34 23.76
N PHE A 27 -7.75 -3.96 24.57
CA PHE A 27 -9.00 -3.40 24.05
C PHE A 27 -8.81 -2.05 23.38
N LEU A 28 -7.97 -1.16 23.94
CA LEU A 28 -7.67 0.14 23.32
C LEU A 28 -6.96 -0.03 21.97
N GLU A 29 -6.03 -0.96 21.87
CA GLU A 29 -5.33 -1.26 20.62
C GLU A 29 -6.27 -1.91 19.60
N ALA A 30 -7.07 -2.89 20.01
CA ALA A 30 -8.08 -3.50 19.15
C ALA A 30 -9.13 -2.47 18.69
N GLN A 31 -9.55 -1.53 19.56
CA GLN A 31 -10.47 -0.45 19.21
C GLN A 31 -9.83 0.51 18.19
N SER A 32 -8.56 0.85 18.36
CA SER A 32 -7.84 1.72 17.42
C SER A 32 -7.67 1.06 16.05
N ALA A 33 -7.28 -0.21 16.03
CA ALA A 33 -7.16 -0.99 14.81
C ALA A 33 -8.53 -1.27 14.15
N GLY A 34 -9.59 -1.47 14.94
CA GLY A 34 -10.95 -1.70 14.46
C GLY A 34 -11.59 -0.52 13.73
N ARG A 35 -11.03 0.70 13.89
CA ARG A 35 -11.44 1.89 13.13
C ARG A 35 -10.79 1.98 11.74
N LEU A 36 -9.81 1.13 11.47
CA LEU A 36 -9.13 1.11 10.18
C LEU A 36 -9.94 0.26 9.18
N SER A 37 -10.35 0.89 8.09
CA SER A 37 -11.00 0.22 6.95
C SER A 37 -10.12 0.39 5.73
N ASN A 38 -9.37 -0.66 5.38
CA ASN A 38 -8.45 -0.66 4.24
C ASN A 38 -8.33 -2.09 3.70
N PRO A 39 -8.32 -2.31 2.38
CA PRO A 39 -8.25 -3.66 1.79
C PRO A 39 -6.99 -4.44 2.17
N ASN A 40 -5.91 -3.75 2.53
CA ASN A 40 -4.64 -4.36 2.95
C ASN A 40 -4.43 -4.38 4.47
N ILE A 41 -5.49 -4.11 5.26
CA ILE A 41 -5.52 -4.24 6.71
C ILE A 41 -6.60 -5.25 7.07
N LEU A 42 -6.27 -6.18 7.96
CA LEU A 42 -7.23 -7.17 8.45
C LEU A 42 -8.32 -6.50 9.28
N ALA A 43 -9.58 -6.69 8.92
CA ALA A 43 -10.69 -6.10 9.63
C ALA A 43 -10.90 -6.77 11.00
N ILE A 44 -11.03 -5.98 12.07
CA ILE A 44 -11.46 -6.43 13.39
C ILE A 44 -12.97 -6.22 13.45
N TYR A 45 -13.71 -7.27 13.80
CA TYR A 45 -15.17 -7.23 13.85
C TYR A 45 -15.69 -7.00 15.25
N ASP A 46 -15.07 -7.64 16.25
CA ASP A 46 -15.48 -7.53 17.65
C ASP A 46 -14.34 -7.91 18.58
N THR A 47 -14.40 -7.47 19.82
CA THR A 47 -13.50 -7.85 20.90
C THR A 47 -14.22 -7.88 22.23
N GLY A 48 -13.91 -8.83 23.08
CA GLY A 48 -14.60 -8.99 24.34
C GLY A 48 -13.93 -9.90 25.36
N LEU A 49 -14.63 -10.10 26.45
CA LEU A 49 -14.25 -11.00 27.54
C LEU A 49 -15.26 -12.13 27.65
N TYR A 50 -14.74 -13.34 27.79
CA TYR A 50 -15.54 -14.50 28.17
C TYR A 50 -14.80 -15.24 29.30
N LYS A 51 -15.37 -15.16 30.51
CA LYS A 51 -14.71 -15.66 31.74
C LYS A 51 -13.30 -15.00 31.90
N GLU A 52 -12.24 -15.81 31.92
CA GLU A 52 -10.84 -15.40 32.03
C GLU A 52 -10.16 -15.16 30.68
N PHE A 53 -10.89 -15.36 29.56
CA PHE A 53 -10.38 -15.23 28.21
C PHE A 53 -10.72 -13.88 27.61
N CYS A 54 -9.71 -13.23 27.01
CA CYS A 54 -9.94 -12.13 26.06
C CYS A 54 -10.03 -12.72 24.67
N TYR A 55 -10.96 -12.25 23.86
CA TYR A 55 -11.08 -12.67 22.47
C TYR A 55 -11.12 -11.47 21.54
N ILE A 56 -10.63 -11.70 20.32
CA ILE A 56 -10.74 -10.77 19.19
C ILE A 56 -11.32 -11.58 18.02
N ILE A 57 -12.42 -11.10 17.45
CA ILE A 57 -13.04 -11.65 16.25
C ILE A 57 -12.62 -10.78 15.07
N MET A 58 -12.04 -11.41 14.03
CA MET A 58 -11.48 -10.71 12.91
C MET A 58 -11.76 -11.42 11.58
N GLU A 59 -11.47 -10.75 10.50
CA GLU A 59 -11.56 -11.29 9.15
C GLU A 59 -10.77 -12.61 9.05
N TYR A 60 -11.39 -13.61 8.44
CA TYR A 60 -10.69 -14.84 8.07
C TYR A 60 -10.07 -14.68 6.69
N VAL A 61 -8.75 -14.67 6.63
CA VAL A 61 -7.98 -14.62 5.38
C VAL A 61 -7.63 -16.04 4.97
N GLU A 62 -8.17 -16.48 3.84
CA GLU A 62 -7.78 -17.75 3.27
C GLU A 62 -6.47 -17.60 2.50
N GLY A 63 -5.36 -17.85 3.18
CA GLY A 63 -4.03 -17.59 2.65
C GLY A 63 -2.92 -18.04 3.58
N GLN A 64 -1.73 -17.50 3.38
CA GLN A 64 -0.54 -17.84 4.14
C GLN A 64 0.23 -16.58 4.53
N THR A 65 0.99 -16.64 5.64
CA THR A 65 1.87 -15.54 6.05
C THR A 65 3.09 -15.42 5.14
N LEU A 66 3.67 -14.23 5.01
CA LEU A 66 4.89 -13.99 4.23
C LEU A 66 6.07 -14.84 4.67
N LYS A 67 6.05 -15.40 5.88
CA LYS A 67 7.10 -16.28 6.40
C LYS A 67 7.41 -17.47 5.47
N LYS A 68 6.42 -17.90 4.67
CA LYS A 68 6.61 -18.96 3.67
C LYS A 68 7.65 -18.57 2.61
N TRP A 69 7.66 -17.32 2.20
CA TRP A 69 8.49 -16.79 1.10
C TRP A 69 9.76 -16.09 1.57
N CYS A 70 10.09 -16.18 2.87
CA CYS A 70 11.32 -15.69 3.48
C CYS A 70 12.39 -16.78 3.58
N ARG A 71 12.43 -17.69 2.63
CA ARG A 71 13.43 -18.78 2.56
C ARG A 71 14.04 -18.83 1.16
N PRO A 72 15.36 -19.09 1.02
CA PRO A 72 16.02 -19.10 -0.28
C PRO A 72 15.34 -19.98 -1.33
N GLN A 73 14.70 -21.10 -0.91
CA GLN A 73 14.05 -22.05 -1.81
C GLN A 73 12.66 -21.61 -2.27
N HIS A 74 12.10 -20.54 -1.67
CA HIS A 74 10.72 -20.12 -1.90
C HIS A 74 10.58 -18.63 -2.17
N LEU A 75 11.64 -17.97 -2.65
CA LEU A 75 11.60 -16.54 -2.95
C LEU A 75 10.58 -16.24 -4.05
N LEU A 76 9.87 -15.14 -3.87
CA LEU A 76 9.00 -14.59 -4.90
C LEU A 76 9.83 -13.87 -5.99
N PRO A 77 9.29 -13.75 -7.21
CA PRO A 77 9.81 -12.82 -8.21
C PRO A 77 9.93 -11.39 -7.63
N ILE A 78 10.93 -10.65 -8.08
CA ILE A 78 11.25 -9.31 -7.54
C ILE A 78 10.06 -8.36 -7.67
N ASP A 79 9.38 -8.39 -8.81
CA ASP A 79 8.20 -7.57 -9.10
C ASP A 79 7.06 -7.84 -8.11
N GLN A 80 6.83 -9.11 -7.76
CA GLN A 80 5.84 -9.48 -6.75
C GLN A 80 6.27 -9.02 -5.34
N CYS A 81 7.56 -9.14 -4.99
CA CYS A 81 8.07 -8.61 -3.72
C CYS A 81 7.80 -7.10 -3.61
N ILE A 82 8.11 -6.34 -4.66
CA ILE A 82 7.90 -4.89 -4.69
C ILE A 82 6.42 -4.56 -4.56
N GLU A 83 5.55 -5.26 -5.30
CA GLU A 83 4.10 -5.02 -5.25
C GLU A 83 3.51 -5.28 -3.86
N ILE A 84 3.96 -6.34 -3.18
CA ILE A 84 3.57 -6.65 -1.81
C ILE A 84 4.00 -5.54 -0.87
N VAL A 85 5.29 -5.17 -0.90
CA VAL A 85 5.84 -4.12 -0.01
C VAL A 85 5.17 -2.78 -0.28
N PHE A 86 4.91 -2.44 -1.54
CA PHE A 86 4.17 -1.23 -1.93
C PHE A 86 2.77 -1.18 -1.30
N LYS A 87 1.99 -2.26 -1.41
CA LYS A 87 0.64 -2.33 -0.79
C LYS A 87 0.71 -2.24 0.73
N VAL A 88 1.73 -2.84 1.35
CA VAL A 88 1.96 -2.72 2.80
C VAL A 88 2.32 -1.28 3.17
N CYS A 89 3.16 -0.59 2.39
CA CYS A 89 3.45 0.84 2.58
C CYS A 89 2.18 1.69 2.54
N SER A 90 1.30 1.45 1.57
CA SER A 90 0.01 2.16 1.44
C SER A 90 -0.88 1.92 2.66
N ALA A 91 -0.96 0.67 3.14
CA ALA A 91 -1.73 0.32 4.34
C ALA A 91 -1.17 0.98 5.61
N LEU A 92 0.15 0.97 5.78
CA LEU A 92 0.82 1.64 6.90
C LEU A 92 0.63 3.16 6.84
N SER A 93 0.79 3.78 5.67
CA SER A 93 0.55 5.21 5.50
C SER A 93 -0.88 5.59 5.88
N TYR A 94 -1.87 4.80 5.47
CA TYR A 94 -3.28 4.97 5.86
C TYR A 94 -3.48 4.91 7.36
N ALA A 95 -2.83 3.97 8.06
CA ALA A 95 -2.90 3.83 9.51
C ALA A 95 -2.19 5.00 10.22
N HIS A 96 -0.99 5.38 9.77
CA HIS A 96 -0.19 6.47 10.32
C HIS A 96 -0.90 7.82 10.27
N GLN A 97 -1.58 8.13 9.15
CA GLN A 97 -2.42 9.34 9.02
C GLN A 97 -3.58 9.38 10.03
N ARG A 98 -3.97 8.24 10.59
CA ARG A 98 -5.00 8.10 11.63
C ARG A 98 -4.42 7.94 13.03
N GLY A 99 -3.12 8.20 13.19
CA GLY A 99 -2.41 8.11 14.46
C GLY A 99 -2.17 6.68 14.96
N VAL A 100 -2.35 5.68 14.10
CA VAL A 100 -2.15 4.27 14.46
C VAL A 100 -0.80 3.78 13.90
N ILE A 101 0.09 3.35 14.79
CA ILE A 101 1.39 2.77 14.48
C ILE A 101 1.33 1.28 14.75
N HIS A 102 1.87 0.46 13.83
CA HIS A 102 1.77 -1.00 13.92
C HIS A 102 2.70 -1.59 14.99
N ARG A 103 3.96 -1.18 15.04
CA ARG A 103 4.99 -1.54 16.02
C ARG A 103 5.47 -2.99 16.05
N ASP A 104 4.87 -3.89 15.27
CA ASP A 104 5.25 -5.32 15.20
C ASP A 104 5.18 -5.84 13.75
N ILE A 105 5.78 -5.10 12.81
CA ILE A 105 5.89 -5.53 11.42
C ILE A 105 6.90 -6.66 11.31
N LYS A 106 6.44 -7.82 10.84
CA LYS A 106 7.26 -9.02 10.59
C LYS A 106 6.54 -9.95 9.60
N PRO A 107 7.22 -10.90 8.96
CA PRO A 107 6.60 -11.76 7.95
C PRO A 107 5.40 -12.58 8.44
N SER A 108 5.32 -12.89 9.73
CA SER A 108 4.17 -13.60 10.31
C SER A 108 2.91 -12.73 10.45
N ASN A 109 3.06 -11.40 10.46
CA ASN A 109 1.97 -10.44 10.61
C ASN A 109 1.54 -9.83 9.27
N ILE A 110 2.00 -10.39 8.16
CA ILE A 110 1.57 -10.04 6.80
C ILE A 110 1.10 -11.33 6.14
N MET A 111 -0.18 -11.40 5.83
CA MET A 111 -0.78 -12.55 5.14
C MET A 111 -0.95 -12.23 3.65
N LEU A 112 -0.76 -13.20 2.78
CA LEU A 112 -1.20 -13.13 1.38
C LEU A 112 -2.44 -14.00 1.24
N ASP A 113 -3.51 -13.42 0.69
CA ASP A 113 -4.69 -14.16 0.31
C ASP A 113 -4.44 -15.04 -0.94
N LYS A 114 -5.45 -15.77 -1.40
CA LYS A 114 -5.37 -16.62 -2.61
C LYS A 114 -5.01 -15.83 -3.88
N GLN A 115 -5.32 -14.54 -3.92
CA GLN A 115 -5.04 -13.64 -5.04
C GLN A 115 -3.65 -12.98 -4.93
N GLY A 116 -2.89 -13.26 -3.86
CA GLY A 116 -1.60 -12.65 -3.59
C GLY A 116 -1.71 -11.22 -3.03
N THR A 117 -2.88 -10.82 -2.52
CA THR A 117 -3.08 -9.52 -1.90
C THR A 117 -2.59 -9.55 -0.46
N PRO A 118 -1.68 -8.65 -0.04
CA PRO A 118 -1.22 -8.60 1.33
C PRO A 118 -2.28 -8.00 2.26
N LYS A 119 -2.39 -8.56 3.46
CA LYS A 119 -3.17 -8.04 4.57
C LYS A 119 -2.32 -7.97 5.83
N LEU A 120 -2.19 -6.78 6.40
CA LEU A 120 -1.55 -6.54 7.70
C LEU A 120 -2.44 -7.05 8.81
N THR A 121 -1.86 -7.79 9.75
CA THR A 121 -2.54 -8.35 10.93
C THR A 121 -1.86 -7.86 12.20
N ASP A 122 -2.55 -7.98 13.34
CA ASP A 122 -1.97 -7.80 14.68
C ASP A 122 -1.38 -6.39 14.95
N PHE A 123 -2.09 -5.31 14.56
CA PHE A 123 -1.73 -3.93 14.92
C PHE A 123 -1.58 -3.78 16.45
N GLY A 124 -0.35 -3.54 16.93
CA GLY A 124 -0.04 -3.21 18.32
C GLY A 124 -0.39 -4.26 19.39
N ILE A 125 -1.14 -5.29 19.04
CA ILE A 125 -1.73 -6.28 19.97
C ILE A 125 -0.67 -7.15 20.65
N ALA A 126 0.51 -7.30 20.06
CA ALA A 126 1.54 -8.24 20.53
C ALA A 126 2.32 -7.73 21.75
N ARG A 127 2.48 -6.42 21.94
CA ARG A 127 3.24 -5.88 23.11
C ARG A 127 2.57 -6.12 24.47
N ILE A 128 1.36 -6.64 24.50
CA ILE A 128 0.58 -6.85 25.72
C ILE A 128 0.72 -8.28 26.24
N SER A 129 0.90 -9.25 25.35
CA SER A 129 1.03 -10.65 25.73
C SER A 129 2.44 -11.00 26.24
N GLU A 130 3.43 -10.15 25.94
CA GLU A 130 4.81 -10.30 26.38
C GLU A 130 5.12 -9.32 27.52
N GLN A 131 4.39 -9.45 28.64
CA GLN A 131 4.96 -9.02 29.92
C GLN A 131 6.29 -9.77 30.08
N LYS A 132 7.34 -9.03 30.54
CA LYS A 132 8.61 -9.61 30.98
C LYS A 132 8.35 -10.99 31.54
N SER A 133 8.60 -12.03 30.76
CA SER A 133 8.81 -13.31 31.40
C SER A 133 9.96 -13.06 32.35
N GLU A 134 9.90 -13.59 33.56
CA GLU A 134 10.95 -13.45 34.59
C GLU A 134 12.36 -13.85 34.08
N LYS A 135 12.47 -14.27 32.82
CA LYS A 135 13.71 -14.66 32.12
C LYS A 135 14.17 -13.66 31.05
N GLY A 136 13.60 -12.44 30.93
CA GLY A 136 14.17 -11.42 30.04
C GLY A 136 14.08 -11.71 28.51
N VAL A 137 13.28 -12.67 28.08
CA VAL A 137 13.17 -13.04 26.66
C VAL A 137 12.17 -12.11 25.98
N TRP A 138 12.70 -11.10 25.29
CA TRP A 138 11.95 -10.35 24.27
C TRP A 138 11.62 -11.32 23.12
N GLY A 139 10.44 -11.19 22.53
CA GLY A 139 10.19 -11.87 21.24
C GLY A 139 11.29 -11.53 20.24
N THR A 140 11.56 -12.40 19.28
CA THR A 140 12.70 -12.31 18.34
C THR A 140 12.96 -10.86 17.90
N PRO A 141 14.05 -10.21 18.33
CA PRO A 141 14.29 -8.77 18.12
C PRO A 141 14.61 -8.40 16.67
N SER A 142 14.76 -9.39 15.80
CA SER A 142 15.28 -9.25 14.41
C SER A 142 14.56 -8.26 13.51
N TYR A 143 13.37 -7.80 13.88
CA TYR A 143 12.58 -6.81 13.12
C TYR A 143 12.35 -5.50 13.89
N MET A 144 12.80 -5.41 15.15
CA MET A 144 12.64 -4.20 15.95
C MET A 144 13.57 -3.10 15.44
N SER A 145 13.09 -1.86 15.47
CA SER A 145 13.92 -0.70 15.14
C SER A 145 14.88 -0.32 16.28
N PRO A 146 15.98 0.39 15.98
CA PRO A 146 16.94 0.83 16.99
C PRO A 146 16.30 1.59 18.15
N GLU A 147 15.35 2.48 17.88
CA GLU A 147 14.62 3.26 18.87
C GLU A 147 13.69 2.39 19.73
N GLN A 148 13.06 1.36 19.16
CA GLN A 148 12.25 0.42 19.94
C GLN A 148 13.08 -0.40 20.93
N LEU A 149 14.32 -0.76 20.56
CA LEU A 149 15.25 -1.49 21.43
C LEU A 149 15.82 -0.61 22.56
N LYS A 150 15.81 0.72 22.39
CA LYS A 150 16.18 1.70 23.42
C LYS A 150 15.01 2.04 24.36
N GLU A 151 13.89 1.31 24.28
CA GLU A 151 12.65 1.56 25.03
C GLU A 151 11.99 2.93 24.72
N GLU A 152 12.39 3.58 23.61
CA GLU A 152 11.72 4.76 23.11
C GLU A 152 10.36 4.39 22.51
N THR A 153 9.42 5.32 22.52
CA THR A 153 8.11 5.08 21.88
C THR A 153 8.31 4.92 20.37
N GLY A 154 7.96 3.74 19.85
CA GLY A 154 8.04 3.48 18.40
C GLY A 154 7.18 4.47 17.60
N THR A 155 7.75 4.99 16.52
CA THR A 155 7.14 5.96 15.61
C THR A 155 6.70 5.30 14.30
N HIS A 156 6.08 6.04 13.40
CA HIS A 156 5.80 5.57 12.04
C HIS A 156 7.08 5.15 11.28
N GLN A 157 8.22 5.77 11.60
CA GLN A 157 9.52 5.39 11.02
C GLN A 157 10.06 4.06 11.59
N SER A 158 9.60 3.64 12.79
CA SER A 158 9.89 2.30 13.32
C SER A 158 9.25 1.22 12.46
N ASP A 159 8.01 1.43 11.99
CA ASP A 159 7.35 0.50 11.06
C ASP A 159 8.09 0.41 9.72
N ILE A 160 8.68 1.53 9.25
CA ILE A 160 9.48 1.56 8.02
C ILE A 160 10.75 0.71 8.18
N PHE A 161 11.46 0.81 9.31
CA PHE A 161 12.62 -0.03 9.59
C PHE A 161 12.24 -1.51 9.61
N SER A 162 11.18 -1.85 10.32
CA SER A 162 10.67 -3.23 10.41
C SER A 162 10.25 -3.77 9.04
N LEU A 163 9.60 -2.95 8.22
CA LEU A 163 9.25 -3.30 6.83
C LEU A 163 10.51 -3.45 5.96
N GLY A 164 11.54 -2.64 6.18
CA GLY A 164 12.86 -2.81 5.57
C GLY A 164 13.46 -4.17 5.88
N CYS A 165 13.41 -4.64 7.15
CA CYS A 165 13.83 -5.98 7.53
C CYS A 165 13.03 -7.08 6.82
N VAL A 166 11.71 -6.92 6.70
CA VAL A 166 10.84 -7.84 5.96
C VAL A 166 11.22 -7.87 4.48
N MET A 167 11.41 -6.70 3.86
CA MET A 167 11.79 -6.60 2.46
C MET A 167 13.16 -7.23 2.19
N TYR A 168 14.14 -7.01 3.07
CA TYR A 168 15.45 -7.65 2.99
C TYR A 168 15.29 -9.18 2.94
N GLU A 169 14.51 -9.73 3.87
CA GLU A 169 14.28 -11.18 3.96
C GLU A 169 13.51 -11.74 2.76
N LEU A 170 12.52 -11.00 2.22
CA LEU A 170 11.81 -11.38 0.99
C LEU A 170 12.72 -11.41 -0.24
N LEU A 171 13.68 -10.49 -0.32
CA LEU A 171 14.60 -10.39 -1.45
C LEU A 171 15.73 -11.42 -1.39
N THR A 172 16.23 -11.73 -0.19
CA THR A 172 17.43 -12.55 -0.01
C THR A 172 17.15 -13.94 0.56
N GLY A 173 16.02 -14.15 1.20
CA GLY A 173 15.72 -15.36 1.99
C GLY A 173 16.46 -15.43 3.31
N GLN A 174 17.14 -14.35 3.72
CA GLN A 174 17.91 -14.27 4.96
C GLN A 174 17.48 -13.03 5.75
N ARG A 175 17.51 -13.12 7.07
CA ARG A 175 17.22 -11.95 7.92
C ARG A 175 18.34 -10.92 7.80
N ALA A 176 17.97 -9.64 7.85
CA ALA A 176 18.92 -8.52 7.82
C ALA A 176 19.90 -8.55 9.00
N PHE A 177 19.43 -9.01 10.16
CA PHE A 177 20.23 -9.08 11.39
C PHE A 177 20.03 -10.45 12.04
N THR A 178 21.15 -11.15 12.24
CA THR A 178 21.23 -12.48 12.87
C THR A 178 22.35 -12.51 13.87
N GLY A 179 22.23 -13.37 14.89
CA GLY A 179 23.26 -13.55 15.92
C GLY A 179 23.02 -14.84 16.71
N GLU A 180 24.02 -15.26 17.47
CA GLU A 180 23.96 -16.46 18.32
C GLU A 180 22.98 -16.28 19.49
N ASN A 181 22.72 -15.04 19.88
CA ASN A 181 21.80 -14.67 20.95
C ASN A 181 21.16 -13.30 20.68
N ASP A 182 20.15 -12.95 21.47
CA ASP A 182 19.42 -11.70 21.31
C ASP A 182 20.30 -10.45 21.51
N PHE A 183 21.30 -10.50 22.40
CA PHE A 183 22.24 -9.39 22.61
C PHE A 183 23.04 -9.07 21.35
N THR A 184 23.55 -10.10 20.67
CA THR A 184 24.27 -9.95 19.40
C THR A 184 23.35 -9.37 18.32
N ILE A 185 22.10 -9.82 18.24
CA ILE A 185 21.11 -9.27 17.29
C ILE A 185 20.83 -7.80 17.61
N ILE A 186 20.58 -7.45 18.88
CA ILE A 186 20.33 -6.07 19.31
C ILE A 186 21.52 -5.16 19.00
N TYR A 187 22.75 -5.63 19.27
CA TYR A 187 23.97 -4.90 18.94
C TYR A 187 24.05 -4.59 17.44
N LYS A 188 23.83 -5.59 16.58
CA LYS A 188 23.85 -5.41 15.14
C LYS A 188 22.75 -4.45 14.66
N ILE A 189 21.52 -4.58 15.16
CA ILE A 189 20.44 -3.67 14.80
C ILE A 189 20.79 -2.22 15.14
N THR A 190 21.46 -1.98 16.27
CA THR A 190 21.74 -0.63 16.73
C THR A 190 23.03 -0.04 16.17
N ARG A 191 23.99 -0.86 15.71
CA ARG A 191 25.35 -0.43 15.39
C ARG A 191 25.85 -0.83 14.01
N GLU A 192 25.37 -1.93 13.42
CA GLU A 192 25.91 -2.47 12.19
C GLU A 192 24.92 -2.36 11.04
N ASN A 193 25.44 -2.20 9.82
CA ASN A 193 24.64 -2.35 8.62
C ASN A 193 24.51 -3.83 8.27
N PRO A 194 23.38 -4.25 7.67
CA PRO A 194 23.26 -5.62 7.17
C PRO A 194 24.19 -5.85 5.98
N THR A 195 24.45 -7.09 5.64
CA THR A 195 25.14 -7.46 4.40
C THR A 195 24.42 -6.82 3.22
N PRO A 196 25.13 -6.16 2.27
CA PRO A 196 24.51 -5.60 1.08
C PRO A 196 23.69 -6.64 0.31
N VAL A 197 22.45 -6.28 -0.09
CA VAL A 197 21.55 -7.26 -0.73
C VAL A 197 22.13 -7.85 -2.01
N ARG A 198 22.98 -7.11 -2.74
CA ARG A 198 23.63 -7.57 -3.97
C ARG A 198 24.80 -8.54 -3.74
N GLU A 199 25.36 -8.59 -2.56
CA GLU A 199 26.30 -9.67 -2.21
C GLU A 199 25.59 -11.04 -2.13
N LEU A 200 24.33 -11.05 -1.69
CA LEU A 200 23.49 -12.25 -1.60
C LEU A 200 22.71 -12.52 -2.89
N ARG A 201 22.33 -11.47 -3.61
CA ARG A 201 21.52 -11.49 -4.82
C ARG A 201 22.13 -10.53 -5.87
N PRO A 202 23.21 -10.92 -6.58
CA PRO A 202 23.89 -10.07 -7.55
C PRO A 202 23.02 -9.65 -8.75
N ASP A 203 21.93 -10.38 -8.99
CA ASP A 203 20.93 -10.09 -10.02
C ASP A 203 20.03 -8.87 -9.69
N LEU A 204 20.02 -8.40 -8.44
CA LEU A 204 19.26 -7.23 -8.05
C LEU A 204 19.86 -5.95 -8.65
N PRO A 205 19.04 -5.03 -9.19
CA PRO A 205 19.47 -3.70 -9.58
C PRO A 205 20.10 -2.91 -8.43
N LYS A 206 21.10 -2.08 -8.74
CA LYS A 206 21.85 -1.29 -7.73
C LYS A 206 20.94 -0.42 -6.84
N ILE A 207 19.83 0.08 -7.37
CA ILE A 207 18.87 0.90 -6.64
C ILE A 207 18.35 0.24 -5.35
N PHE A 208 18.33 -1.11 -5.28
CA PHE A 208 17.92 -1.81 -4.06
C PHE A 208 18.89 -1.65 -2.91
N GLU A 209 20.19 -1.45 -3.17
CA GLU A 209 21.17 -1.15 -2.12
C GLU A 209 20.87 0.21 -1.48
N ASP A 210 20.53 1.21 -2.28
CA ASP A 210 20.18 2.55 -1.80
C ASP A 210 18.86 2.53 -1.00
N ILE A 211 17.85 1.83 -1.52
CA ILE A 211 16.57 1.65 -0.84
C ILE A 211 16.76 0.96 0.51
N MET A 212 17.52 -0.15 0.54
CA MET A 212 17.76 -0.90 1.76
C MET A 212 18.55 -0.11 2.77
N ARG A 213 19.62 0.57 2.33
CA ARG A 213 20.44 1.44 3.18
C ARG A 213 19.59 2.51 3.85
N LYS A 214 18.69 3.16 3.11
CA LYS A 214 17.79 4.19 3.62
C LYS A 214 16.69 3.62 4.53
N ALA A 215 16.05 2.50 4.17
CA ALA A 215 15.02 1.88 4.99
C ALA A 215 15.57 1.36 6.34
N LEU A 216 16.81 0.84 6.36
CA LEU A 216 17.48 0.27 7.53
C LEU A 216 18.47 1.24 8.20
N ALA A 217 18.39 2.54 7.89
CA ALA A 217 19.19 3.56 8.53
C ALA A 217 18.91 3.62 10.04
N LYS A 218 19.98 3.82 10.84
CA LYS A 218 19.88 3.83 12.30
C LYS A 218 19.33 5.16 12.82
N SER A 219 19.72 6.26 12.18
CA SER A 219 19.17 7.58 12.43
C SER A 219 17.81 7.76 11.74
N LEU A 220 16.88 8.45 12.41
CA LEU A 220 15.56 8.74 11.87
C LEU A 220 15.67 9.77 10.71
N GLU A 221 16.63 10.69 10.76
CA GLU A 221 16.86 11.70 9.71
C GLU A 221 17.34 11.07 8.40
N GLU A 222 18.13 9.99 8.49
CA GLU A 222 18.62 9.28 7.30
C GLU A 222 17.62 8.27 6.76
N ARG A 223 16.63 7.87 7.58
CA ARG A 223 15.59 6.92 7.19
C ARG A 223 14.53 7.62 6.35
N TYR A 224 13.71 6.86 5.64
CA TYR A 224 12.52 7.40 4.98
C TYR A 224 11.62 8.14 5.96
N ALA A 225 11.20 9.35 5.60
CA ALA A 225 10.31 10.16 6.43
C ALA A 225 8.88 9.58 6.47
N SER A 226 8.45 8.89 5.43
CA SER A 226 7.15 8.24 5.35
C SER A 226 7.20 6.91 4.59
N CYS A 227 6.21 6.02 4.84
CA CYS A 227 6.05 4.80 4.04
C CYS A 227 5.87 5.09 2.55
N MET A 228 5.36 6.28 2.20
CA MET A 228 5.13 6.66 0.81
C MET A 228 6.41 7.05 0.09
N ASP A 229 7.41 7.58 0.81
CA ASP A 229 8.73 7.83 0.22
C ASP A 229 9.41 6.51 -0.15
N LEU A 230 9.30 5.48 0.71
CA LEU A 230 9.76 4.13 0.39
C LEU A 230 8.98 3.52 -0.80
N ALA A 231 7.66 3.67 -0.80
CA ALA A 231 6.80 3.18 -1.88
C ALA A 231 7.15 3.83 -3.23
N TYR A 232 7.47 5.12 -3.25
CA TYR A 232 7.91 5.83 -4.45
C TYR A 232 9.20 5.25 -5.00
N ASP A 233 10.24 5.11 -4.17
CA ASP A 233 11.53 4.55 -4.60
C ASP A 233 11.38 3.10 -5.10
N LEU A 234 10.49 2.31 -4.49
CA LEU A 234 10.16 0.96 -4.96
C LEU A 234 9.51 0.96 -6.35
N ARG A 235 8.63 1.91 -6.64
CA ARG A 235 8.03 2.05 -7.99
C ARG A 235 9.07 2.48 -9.02
N VAL A 236 9.99 3.38 -8.65
CA VAL A 236 11.13 3.75 -9.50
C VAL A 236 11.98 2.51 -9.82
N ALA A 237 12.29 1.69 -8.80
CA ALA A 237 13.05 0.45 -8.97
C ALA A 237 12.32 -0.54 -9.89
N LEU A 238 11.03 -0.77 -9.68
CA LEU A 238 10.21 -1.67 -10.47
C LEU A 238 10.18 -1.26 -11.95
N ARG A 239 10.02 0.05 -12.21
CA ARG A 239 10.04 0.56 -13.57
C ARG A 239 11.39 0.33 -14.24
N GLY A 240 12.51 0.57 -13.55
CA GLY A 240 13.85 0.32 -14.08
C GLY A 240 14.09 -1.15 -14.46
N ILE A 241 13.40 -2.08 -13.78
CA ILE A 241 13.42 -3.52 -14.10
C ILE A 241 12.54 -3.83 -15.31
N MET A 242 11.30 -3.31 -15.32
CA MET A 242 10.32 -3.65 -16.35
C MET A 242 10.54 -2.92 -17.68
N LEU A 243 11.13 -1.72 -17.62
CA LEU A 243 11.27 -0.83 -18.78
C LEU A 243 12.69 -0.24 -18.81
N PRO A 244 13.69 -0.99 -19.28
CA PRO A 244 15.04 -0.48 -19.48
C PRO A 244 15.02 0.76 -20.39
N LYS A 245 15.88 1.75 -20.10
CA LYS A 245 16.02 2.95 -20.95
C LYS A 245 16.30 2.54 -22.39
N GLY A 246 15.53 3.08 -23.34
CA GLY A 246 15.65 2.76 -24.77
C GLY A 246 14.82 1.57 -25.23
N ASP A 247 13.97 0.98 -24.38
CA ASP A 247 13.04 -0.05 -24.83
C ASP A 247 11.98 0.59 -25.77
N LYS A 248 11.84 0.02 -26.97
CA LYS A 248 10.86 0.45 -27.99
C LYS A 248 9.44 0.50 -27.44
N LYS A 249 9.08 -0.37 -26.50
CA LYS A 249 7.77 -0.34 -25.82
C LYS A 249 7.53 0.92 -25.02
N VAL A 250 8.57 1.52 -24.42
CA VAL A 250 8.46 2.77 -23.68
C VAL A 250 8.18 3.93 -24.63
N GLU A 251 8.88 3.96 -25.75
CA GLU A 251 8.66 4.95 -26.80
C GLU A 251 7.23 4.87 -27.35
N ASP A 252 6.77 3.65 -27.68
CA ASP A 252 5.40 3.41 -28.16
C ASP A 252 4.33 3.89 -27.15
N ILE A 253 4.59 3.71 -25.85
CA ILE A 253 3.68 4.18 -24.77
C ILE A 253 3.70 5.71 -24.68
N ILE A 254 4.85 6.35 -24.72
CA ILE A 254 4.98 7.81 -24.67
C ILE A 254 4.26 8.43 -25.87
N ASP A 255 4.48 7.88 -27.06
CA ASP A 255 3.82 8.36 -28.29
C ASP A 255 2.30 8.16 -28.23
N LEU A 256 1.82 7.05 -27.67
CA LEU A 256 0.40 6.82 -27.41
C LEU A 256 -0.15 7.88 -26.47
N LEU A 257 0.51 8.15 -25.34
CA LEU A 257 0.05 9.13 -24.35
C LEU A 257 0.01 10.55 -24.92
N ARG A 258 0.97 10.92 -25.77
CA ARG A 258 0.99 12.24 -26.41
C ARG A 258 -0.19 12.46 -27.37
N GLN A 259 -0.80 11.41 -27.89
CA GLN A 259 -2.00 11.49 -28.73
C GLN A 259 -3.28 11.70 -27.88
N VAL A 260 -3.23 11.43 -26.57
CA VAL A 260 -4.40 11.59 -25.70
C VAL A 260 -4.55 13.06 -25.30
N PRO A 261 -5.73 13.69 -25.49
CA PRO A 261 -5.97 15.11 -25.21
C PRO A 261 -5.57 15.55 -23.80
N PHE A 262 -5.69 14.68 -22.83
CA PHE A 262 -5.28 14.95 -21.45
C PHE A 262 -3.79 15.34 -21.34
N PHE A 263 -2.92 14.82 -22.19
CA PHE A 263 -1.47 15.00 -22.12
C PHE A 263 -0.92 16.03 -23.12
N HIS A 264 -1.74 16.72 -23.89
CA HIS A 264 -1.27 17.66 -24.93
C HIS A 264 -0.37 18.77 -24.41
N ASN A 265 -0.52 19.17 -23.12
CA ASN A 265 0.27 20.23 -22.49
C ASN A 265 1.47 19.68 -21.68
N PHE A 266 1.72 18.37 -21.73
CA PHE A 266 2.84 17.75 -21.01
C PHE A 266 4.05 17.62 -21.94
N THR A 267 5.23 17.95 -21.40
CA THR A 267 6.48 17.63 -22.09
C THR A 267 6.75 16.13 -22.05
N ARG A 268 7.64 15.66 -22.93
CA ARG A 268 8.08 14.26 -22.93
C ARG A 268 8.58 13.82 -21.55
N GLU A 269 9.45 14.62 -20.92
CA GLU A 269 10.01 14.34 -19.59
C GLU A 269 8.94 14.25 -18.50
N GLN A 270 7.92 15.10 -18.58
CA GLN A 270 6.77 15.05 -17.68
C GLN A 270 5.94 13.78 -17.86
N ILE A 271 5.72 13.33 -19.10
CA ILE A 271 5.04 12.05 -19.39
C ILE A 271 5.87 10.86 -18.89
N GLU A 272 7.19 10.90 -19.08
CA GLU A 272 8.10 9.90 -18.53
C GLU A 272 8.04 9.84 -17.00
N SER A 273 8.02 11.00 -16.34
CA SER A 273 7.85 11.07 -14.88
C SER A 273 6.53 10.47 -14.40
N LEU A 274 5.42 10.69 -15.14
CA LEU A 274 4.13 10.09 -14.83
C LEU A 274 4.12 8.57 -14.90
N GLY A 275 4.95 7.98 -15.76
CA GLY A 275 5.06 6.54 -15.83
C GLY A 275 5.49 5.89 -14.51
N LEU A 276 6.15 6.62 -13.60
CA LEU A 276 6.50 6.14 -12.25
C LEU A 276 5.26 5.98 -11.37
N ALA A 277 4.31 6.89 -11.51
CA ALA A 277 3.07 6.92 -10.72
C ALA A 277 1.94 6.10 -11.34
N SER A 278 2.15 5.50 -12.51
CA SER A 278 1.07 4.90 -13.31
C SER A 278 1.39 3.50 -13.83
N SER A 279 0.32 2.80 -14.24
CA SER A 279 0.39 1.56 -14.99
C SER A 279 -0.69 1.55 -16.08
N ILE A 280 -0.38 0.94 -17.24
CA ILE A 280 -1.36 0.75 -18.30
C ILE A 280 -1.98 -0.63 -18.14
N ILE A 281 -3.32 -0.66 -18.05
CA ILE A 281 -4.11 -1.88 -17.86
C ILE A 281 -5.13 -2.04 -18.98
N LYS A 282 -5.35 -3.29 -19.41
CA LYS A 282 -6.44 -3.66 -20.31
C LYS A 282 -7.61 -4.19 -19.48
N VAL A 283 -8.79 -3.68 -19.71
CA VAL A 283 -10.00 -4.07 -19.00
C VAL A 283 -11.04 -4.53 -20.04
N PRO A 284 -11.49 -5.79 -19.97
CA PRO A 284 -12.49 -6.30 -20.90
C PRO A 284 -13.86 -5.65 -20.65
N GLU A 285 -14.69 -5.67 -21.68
CA GLU A 285 -16.08 -5.21 -21.61
C GLU A 285 -16.84 -5.86 -20.47
N GLY A 286 -17.71 -5.12 -19.81
CA GLY A 286 -18.54 -5.56 -18.67
C GLY A 286 -17.83 -5.61 -17.33
N LYS A 287 -16.49 -5.52 -17.28
CA LYS A 287 -15.75 -5.59 -16.00
C LYS A 287 -15.90 -4.30 -15.20
N ILE A 288 -16.17 -4.44 -13.90
CA ILE A 288 -16.16 -3.34 -12.94
C ILE A 288 -14.71 -2.91 -12.70
N ILE A 289 -14.44 -1.62 -12.81
CA ILE A 289 -13.11 -1.00 -12.62
C ILE A 289 -13.03 -0.41 -11.21
N VAL A 290 -14.13 0.22 -10.77
CA VAL A 290 -14.26 0.89 -9.47
C VAL A 290 -15.64 0.58 -8.91
N THR A 291 -15.75 0.26 -7.63
CA THR A 291 -17.02 0.02 -6.93
C THR A 291 -17.38 1.21 -6.04
N GLU A 292 -18.64 1.62 -6.03
CA GLU A 292 -19.16 2.65 -5.11
C GLU A 292 -18.92 2.23 -3.66
N GLY A 293 -18.44 3.15 -2.82
CA GLY A 293 -18.12 2.91 -1.42
C GLY A 293 -16.72 2.37 -1.14
N ASP A 294 -16.00 1.89 -2.17
CA ASP A 294 -14.62 1.42 -2.00
C ASP A 294 -13.70 2.58 -1.56
N ILE A 295 -12.73 2.25 -0.71
CA ILE A 295 -11.64 3.16 -0.34
C ILE A 295 -10.41 2.77 -1.15
N ASP A 296 -10.06 3.59 -2.13
CA ASP A 296 -8.93 3.38 -3.02
C ASP A 296 -8.33 4.76 -3.39
N ASP A 297 -7.02 4.82 -3.48
CA ASP A 297 -6.24 6.02 -3.77
C ASP A 297 -5.92 6.18 -5.27
N THR A 298 -6.54 5.38 -6.14
CA THR A 298 -6.24 5.41 -7.57
C THR A 298 -7.28 6.19 -8.36
N PHE A 299 -6.83 6.82 -9.44
CA PHE A 299 -7.70 7.37 -10.48
C PHE A 299 -7.24 6.90 -11.86
N TYR A 300 -8.06 7.13 -12.86
CA TYR A 300 -7.86 6.55 -14.17
C TYR A 300 -8.00 7.58 -15.27
N ILE A 301 -7.17 7.47 -16.32
CA ILE A 301 -7.34 8.16 -17.59
C ILE A 301 -7.69 7.09 -18.62
N LEU A 302 -8.79 7.29 -19.33
CA LEU A 302 -9.21 6.40 -20.39
C LEU A 302 -8.43 6.71 -21.67
N LEU A 303 -7.54 5.80 -22.06
CA LEU A 303 -6.73 5.92 -23.27
C LEU A 303 -7.49 5.47 -24.50
N ASN A 304 -8.30 4.39 -24.37
CA ASN A 304 -9.14 3.87 -25.44
C ASN A 304 -10.36 3.16 -24.85
N GLY A 305 -11.47 3.15 -25.58
CA GLY A 305 -12.73 2.53 -25.19
C GLY A 305 -13.77 3.49 -24.65
N LYS A 306 -14.72 2.97 -23.87
CA LYS A 306 -15.80 3.72 -23.22
C LYS A 306 -16.06 3.14 -21.83
N VAL A 307 -16.28 4.01 -20.83
CA VAL A 307 -16.63 3.62 -19.45
C VAL A 307 -17.96 4.25 -19.06
N LYS A 308 -18.81 3.51 -18.36
CA LYS A 308 -20.06 4.02 -17.76
C LYS A 308 -19.85 4.24 -16.27
N ILE A 309 -20.22 5.41 -15.78
CA ILE A 309 -20.27 5.72 -14.35
C ILE A 309 -21.70 5.54 -13.88
N ARG A 310 -21.90 4.78 -12.80
CA ARG A 310 -23.20 4.48 -12.20
C ARG A 310 -23.22 4.86 -10.73
N LYS A 311 -24.33 5.39 -10.28
CA LYS A 311 -24.63 5.62 -8.89
C LYS A 311 -26.02 5.05 -8.58
N ASN A 312 -26.14 4.19 -7.56
CA ASN A 312 -27.38 3.48 -7.26
C ASN A 312 -28.00 2.85 -8.53
N ASP A 313 -27.19 2.13 -9.32
CA ASP A 313 -27.55 1.51 -10.62
C ASP A 313 -27.97 2.45 -11.76
N THR A 314 -28.07 3.75 -11.53
CA THR A 314 -28.37 4.75 -12.56
C THR A 314 -27.09 5.23 -13.24
N VAL A 315 -27.07 5.26 -14.58
CA VAL A 315 -25.93 5.80 -15.35
C VAL A 315 -25.94 7.32 -15.23
N ILE A 316 -24.93 7.87 -14.55
CA ILE A 316 -24.80 9.32 -14.33
C ILE A 316 -23.81 9.99 -15.31
N ALA A 317 -22.86 9.21 -15.87
CA ALA A 317 -21.92 9.72 -16.87
C ALA A 317 -21.39 8.62 -17.79
N LYS A 318 -20.93 9.02 -18.98
CA LYS A 318 -20.21 8.18 -19.93
C LYS A 318 -18.84 8.84 -20.19
N ILE A 319 -17.76 8.11 -19.92
CA ILE A 319 -16.39 8.55 -20.08
C ILE A 319 -15.88 8.11 -21.45
N ARG A 320 -15.21 9.02 -22.16
CA ARG A 320 -14.59 8.81 -23.47
C ARG A 320 -13.07 8.84 -23.37
N ALA A 321 -12.39 8.35 -24.40
CA ALA A 321 -10.93 8.43 -24.47
C ALA A 321 -10.46 9.90 -24.30
N GLY A 322 -9.41 10.06 -23.49
CA GLY A 322 -8.89 11.37 -23.08
C GLY A 322 -9.50 11.95 -21.80
N GLU A 323 -10.55 11.32 -21.25
CA GLU A 323 -11.16 11.78 -20.00
C GLU A 323 -10.66 10.95 -18.78
N CYS A 324 -10.69 11.58 -17.61
CA CYS A 324 -10.35 10.92 -16.34
C CYS A 324 -11.60 10.54 -15.54
N PHE A 325 -11.48 9.58 -14.62
CA PHE A 325 -12.50 9.21 -13.65
C PHE A 325 -11.86 8.62 -12.38
N GLY A 326 -12.62 8.67 -11.28
CA GLY A 326 -12.10 8.26 -9.96
C GLY A 326 -11.33 9.37 -9.22
N GLU A 327 -11.08 10.51 -9.86
CA GLU A 327 -10.38 11.67 -9.33
C GLU A 327 -11.09 12.30 -8.12
N MET A 328 -12.43 12.20 -8.07
CA MET A 328 -13.24 12.78 -6.99
C MET A 328 -12.88 12.20 -5.62
N ALA A 329 -12.62 10.90 -5.54
CA ALA A 329 -12.22 10.25 -4.30
C ALA A 329 -10.82 10.73 -3.83
N TYR A 330 -9.91 10.95 -4.77
CA TYR A 330 -8.59 11.51 -4.50
C TYR A 330 -8.69 12.96 -4.00
N ILE A 331 -9.35 13.84 -4.76
CA ILE A 331 -9.46 15.27 -4.43
C ILE A 331 -10.19 15.48 -3.10
N ALA A 332 -11.25 14.72 -2.83
CA ALA A 332 -12.06 14.86 -1.62
C ALA A 332 -11.56 14.04 -0.42
N GLY A 333 -10.59 13.14 -0.60
CA GLY A 333 -10.12 12.22 0.44
C GLY A 333 -11.22 11.30 0.99
N LYS A 334 -12.20 10.91 0.17
CA LYS A 334 -13.38 10.15 0.55
C LYS A 334 -13.49 8.82 -0.23
N ALA A 335 -14.39 7.95 0.22
CA ALA A 335 -14.73 6.73 -0.51
C ALA A 335 -15.27 7.04 -1.92
N ARG A 336 -15.23 6.05 -2.83
CA ARG A 336 -15.75 6.13 -4.19
C ARG A 336 -17.22 6.54 -4.19
N VAL A 337 -17.55 7.62 -4.87
CA VAL A 337 -18.92 8.18 -4.91
C VAL A 337 -19.81 7.49 -5.92
N ALA A 338 -19.24 6.66 -6.81
CA ALA A 338 -19.96 5.93 -7.87
C ALA A 338 -19.11 4.75 -8.36
N SER A 339 -19.77 3.78 -8.99
CA SER A 339 -19.12 2.64 -9.67
C SER A 339 -18.78 3.00 -11.12
N ALA A 340 -17.63 2.46 -11.60
CA ALA A 340 -17.20 2.58 -12.99
C ALA A 340 -17.13 1.20 -13.65
N THR A 341 -17.77 1.01 -14.80
CA THR A 341 -17.80 -0.25 -15.53
C THR A 341 -17.34 -0.05 -16.98
N ALA A 342 -16.47 -0.91 -17.47
CA ALA A 342 -16.04 -0.92 -18.86
C ALA A 342 -17.24 -1.21 -19.78
N HIS A 343 -17.59 -0.27 -20.69
CA HIS A 343 -18.68 -0.43 -21.65
C HIS A 343 -18.23 -1.04 -22.96
N THR A 344 -16.94 -1.00 -23.23
CA THR A 344 -16.25 -1.70 -24.32
C THR A 344 -14.93 -2.25 -23.75
N ASN A 345 -14.15 -2.99 -24.53
CA ASN A 345 -12.76 -3.24 -24.15
C ASN A 345 -12.03 -1.89 -23.97
N CYS A 346 -11.44 -1.68 -22.80
CA CYS A 346 -10.81 -0.43 -22.43
C CYS A 346 -9.31 -0.58 -22.25
N LEU A 347 -8.56 0.45 -22.64
CA LEU A 347 -7.18 0.67 -22.26
C LEU A 347 -7.15 1.85 -21.30
N LEU A 348 -6.65 1.63 -20.08
CA LEU A 348 -6.67 2.62 -19.00
C LEU A 348 -5.24 2.88 -18.52
N MET A 349 -4.94 4.13 -18.24
CA MET A 349 -3.81 4.51 -17.40
C MET A 349 -4.32 4.62 -15.96
N LYS A 350 -3.91 3.67 -15.12
CA LYS A 350 -4.18 3.66 -13.68
C LYS A 350 -3.09 4.44 -12.98
N ILE A 351 -3.45 5.43 -12.17
CA ILE A 351 -2.51 6.33 -11.48
C ILE A 351 -2.76 6.24 -9.98
N SER A 352 -1.69 6.05 -9.21
CA SER A 352 -1.75 6.16 -7.76
C SER A 352 -1.69 7.63 -7.36
N ALA A 353 -2.71 8.09 -6.64
CA ALA A 353 -2.80 9.45 -6.12
C ALA A 353 -1.59 9.81 -5.25
N ILE A 354 -1.21 8.87 -4.38
CA ILE A 354 -0.09 9.04 -3.45
C ILE A 354 1.25 9.20 -4.20
N LEU A 355 1.45 8.45 -5.29
CA LEU A 355 2.64 8.62 -6.12
C LEU A 355 2.58 9.91 -6.92
N MET A 356 1.37 10.37 -7.29
CA MET A 356 1.17 11.66 -7.93
C MET A 356 1.56 12.82 -6.99
N ASP A 357 1.27 12.72 -5.71
CA ASP A 357 1.67 13.73 -4.70
C ASP A 357 3.20 13.84 -4.54
N LYS A 358 3.96 12.85 -5.00
CA LYS A 358 5.43 12.85 -5.05
C LYS A 358 5.99 13.23 -6.43
N ALA A 359 5.14 13.41 -7.42
CA ALA A 359 5.58 13.87 -8.74
C ALA A 359 6.06 15.34 -8.67
N PRO A 360 6.92 15.80 -9.60
CA PRO A 360 7.32 17.21 -9.66
C PRO A 360 6.11 18.16 -9.68
N ASP A 361 6.21 19.29 -8.98
CA ASP A 361 5.11 20.28 -8.83
C ASP A 361 4.50 20.70 -10.18
N ALA A 362 5.34 20.86 -11.20
CA ALA A 362 4.89 21.18 -12.54
C ALA A 362 3.96 20.11 -13.14
N VAL A 363 4.21 18.83 -12.83
CA VAL A 363 3.37 17.70 -13.25
C VAL A 363 2.06 17.71 -12.48
N GLN A 364 2.12 17.86 -11.15
CA GLN A 364 0.94 17.95 -10.31
C GLN A 364 0.02 19.10 -10.75
N LEU A 365 0.59 20.29 -11.00
CA LEU A 365 -0.17 21.45 -11.45
C LEU A 365 -0.92 21.19 -12.77
N LEU A 366 -0.29 20.54 -13.74
CA LEU A 366 -0.93 20.18 -15.01
C LEU A 366 -2.07 19.20 -14.80
N PHE A 367 -1.90 18.23 -13.91
CA PHE A 367 -2.98 17.30 -13.55
C PHE A 367 -4.16 18.01 -12.93
N PHE A 368 -3.96 18.83 -11.92
CA PHE A 368 -5.05 19.58 -11.28
C PHE A 368 -5.76 20.52 -12.26
N LYS A 369 -5.04 21.18 -13.16
CA LYS A 369 -5.63 22.00 -14.21
C LYS A 369 -6.53 21.17 -15.14
N ASN A 370 -6.10 19.99 -15.53
CA ASN A 370 -6.87 19.11 -16.41
C ASN A 370 -8.07 18.49 -15.68
N PHE A 371 -7.95 18.16 -14.38
CA PHE A 371 -9.10 17.76 -13.56
C PHE A 371 -10.14 18.87 -13.45
N ALA A 372 -9.71 20.10 -13.15
CA ALA A 372 -10.61 21.25 -13.05
C ALA A 372 -11.37 21.47 -14.37
N ARG A 373 -10.68 21.40 -15.51
CA ARG A 373 -11.32 21.50 -16.83
C ARG A 373 -12.35 20.39 -17.07
N THR A 374 -12.01 19.15 -16.73
CA THR A 374 -12.91 17.99 -16.87
C THR A 374 -14.14 18.13 -16.00
N LEU A 375 -13.97 18.55 -14.75
CA LEU A 375 -15.08 18.77 -13.81
C LEU A 375 -15.97 19.94 -14.24
N SER A 376 -15.38 21.07 -14.68
CA SER A 376 -16.12 22.21 -15.22
C SER A 376 -16.99 21.81 -16.41
N TYR A 377 -16.41 21.11 -17.38
CA TYR A 377 -17.14 20.61 -18.55
C TYR A 377 -18.32 19.69 -18.17
N ARG A 378 -18.10 18.79 -17.18
CA ARG A 378 -19.17 17.89 -16.70
C ARG A 378 -20.28 18.66 -15.98
N LEU A 379 -19.95 19.69 -15.21
CA LEU A 379 -20.92 20.55 -14.53
C LEU A 379 -21.76 21.35 -15.53
N GLU A 380 -21.13 21.96 -16.54
CA GLU A 380 -21.82 22.69 -17.60
C GLU A 380 -22.84 21.80 -18.33
N LYS A 381 -22.42 20.57 -18.65
CA LYS A 381 -23.28 19.59 -19.31
C LYS A 381 -24.42 19.08 -18.42
N SER A 382 -24.22 18.97 -17.11
CA SER A 382 -25.24 18.49 -16.16
C SER A 382 -26.23 19.59 -15.77
N SER A 383 -25.82 20.86 -15.81
CA SER A 383 -26.67 22.03 -15.50
C SER A 383 -27.48 22.57 -16.66
N GLY A 384 -27.36 21.96 -17.84
CA GLY A 384 -28.11 22.42 -19.04
C GLY A 384 -27.65 23.77 -19.59
N LEU A 385 -26.54 24.32 -19.08
CA LEU A 385 -25.90 25.53 -19.56
C LEU A 385 -25.12 25.23 -20.87
N GLU A 386 -25.81 24.77 -21.90
CA GLU A 386 -25.27 24.89 -23.25
C GLU A 386 -25.30 26.38 -23.61
N THR A 387 -24.18 27.08 -23.42
CA THR A 387 -23.99 28.40 -24.05
C THR A 387 -24.04 28.18 -25.54
N GLY A 388 -25.16 28.59 -26.10
CA GLY A 388 -25.31 28.70 -27.52
C GLY A 388 -24.23 29.63 -28.11
N SER A 389 -23.18 29.03 -28.64
CA SER A 389 -22.37 29.66 -29.66
C SER A 389 -22.96 29.27 -31.04
N ASN A 390 -24.09 29.86 -31.33
CA ASN A 390 -24.57 29.93 -32.71
C ASN A 390 -23.93 31.14 -33.40
N SER A 391 -23.40 30.87 -34.58
CA SER A 391 -23.37 31.70 -35.78
C SER A 391 -22.54 32.99 -35.76
N LYS A 392 -21.51 33.08 -36.46
CA LYS A 392 -21.51 33.55 -37.85
C LYS A 392 -20.16 33.32 -38.51
#